data_5f61cee0e445dfc688ac2ab0d9857c41
#
_entry.id   5f61cee0e445dfc688ac2ab0d9857c41
#
_cell.length_a   1.000
_cell.length_b   1.000
_cell.length_c   1.000
_cell.angle_alpha   90.00
_cell.angle_beta   90.00
_cell.angle_gamma   90.00
#
_symmetry.space_group_name_H-M   'P 1'
#
loop_
_entity.id
_entity.type
_entity.pdbx_description
1 polymer ?
#
loop_
_entity_poly.entity_id
_entity_poly.type
_entity_poly.pdbx_seq_one_letter_code
_entity_poly.pdbx_strand_id
1 'polypeptide(L)'
;MKTTAPEETRELGRRLAKKLKAGDVLLLWGDLGAGKSEFPRGLAQGLGVTATVTSPSFTILNVYDDGRIPLYHFDWYRLNSVEELYEMGMEEFLGGDGVAVVEWPSQCPEAIPETHLAIRLTPVDETTRDVTITPMGGFREISLEEEQ
;
A
#
# COMPACT_ATOMS: atom_id res chain seq x y z
N MET A 1 -9.49 5.39 12.56
CA MET A 1 -10.52 4.35 12.55
C MET A 1 -9.91 3.04 13.04
N LYS A 2 -10.74 2.11 13.46
CA LYS A 2 -10.24 0.85 14.01
C LYS A 2 -10.75 -0.33 13.23
N THR A 3 -9.90 -1.35 13.08
CA THR A 3 -10.31 -2.65 12.59
C THR A 3 -10.07 -3.67 13.69
N THR A 4 -11.02 -4.59 13.90
CA THR A 4 -10.97 -5.54 15.00
C THR A 4 -10.68 -6.96 14.54
N ALA A 5 -10.48 -7.16 13.24
CA ALA A 5 -10.17 -8.46 12.66
C ALA A 5 -9.43 -8.25 11.35
N PRO A 6 -8.65 -9.25 10.89
CA PRO A 6 -7.95 -9.14 9.60
C PRO A 6 -8.89 -8.85 8.43
N GLU A 7 -10.10 -9.42 8.46
CA GLU A 7 -11.10 -9.20 7.41
C GLU A 7 -11.52 -7.73 7.31
N GLU A 8 -11.57 -7.03 8.44
CA GLU A 8 -11.93 -5.60 8.44
C GLU A 8 -10.82 -4.75 7.86
N THR A 9 -9.56 -5.11 8.11
CA THR A 9 -8.42 -4.41 7.51
C THR A 9 -8.42 -4.62 5.99
N ARG A 10 -8.73 -5.83 5.55
CA ARG A 10 -8.86 -6.13 4.12
C ARG A 10 -9.99 -5.35 3.49
N GLU A 11 -11.14 -5.30 4.15
CA GLU A 11 -12.31 -4.55 3.67
C GLU A 11 -11.99 -3.06 3.55
N LEU A 12 -11.24 -2.51 4.49
CA LEU A 12 -10.81 -1.11 4.42
C LEU A 12 -9.98 -0.86 3.16
N GLY A 13 -9.04 -1.77 2.85
CA GLY A 13 -8.25 -1.68 1.62
C GLY A 13 -9.12 -1.76 0.38
N ARG A 14 -10.10 -2.67 0.38
CA ARG A 14 -11.02 -2.84 -0.74
C ARG A 14 -11.81 -1.55 -1.01
N ARG A 15 -12.30 -0.92 0.05
CA ARG A 15 -13.06 0.33 -0.06
C ARG A 15 -12.17 1.48 -0.53
N LEU A 16 -10.96 1.58 0.02
CA LEU A 16 -10.02 2.62 -0.40
C LEU A 16 -9.67 2.50 -1.88
N ALA A 17 -9.50 1.28 -2.37
CA ALA A 17 -9.12 1.04 -3.76
C ALA A 17 -10.07 1.70 -4.76
N LYS A 18 -11.34 1.81 -4.43
CA LYS A 18 -12.34 2.43 -5.30
C LYS A 18 -12.10 3.93 -5.50
N LYS A 19 -11.37 4.55 -4.60
CA LYS A 19 -11.05 5.98 -4.64
C LYS A 19 -9.69 6.25 -5.29
N LEU A 20 -8.96 5.20 -5.65
CA LEU A 20 -7.61 5.35 -6.18
C LEU A 20 -7.60 5.44 -7.69
N LYS A 21 -6.55 6.05 -8.21
CA LYS A 21 -6.34 6.18 -9.64
C LYS A 21 -4.85 6.02 -9.98
N ALA A 22 -4.56 5.84 -11.28
CA ALA A 22 -3.19 5.67 -11.73
C ALA A 22 -2.32 6.82 -11.26
N GLY A 23 -1.12 6.50 -10.82
CA GLY A 23 -0.16 7.45 -10.27
C GLY A 23 -0.20 7.59 -8.76
N ASP A 24 -1.22 7.04 -8.10
CA ASP A 24 -1.29 7.11 -6.64
C ASP A 24 -0.22 6.23 -5.99
N VAL A 25 0.41 6.76 -4.96
CA VAL A 25 1.41 6.04 -4.16
C VAL A 25 0.94 5.99 -2.72
N LEU A 26 0.87 4.78 -2.17
CA LEU A 26 0.47 4.53 -0.78
C LEU A 26 1.68 3.99 -0.03
N LEU A 27 1.96 4.58 1.13
CA LEU A 27 3.03 4.10 2.01
C LEU A 27 2.40 3.47 3.25
N LEU A 28 2.76 2.22 3.51
CA LEU A 28 2.26 1.50 4.68
C LEU A 28 3.29 1.60 5.81
N TRP A 29 2.89 2.25 6.88
CA TRP A 29 3.69 2.39 8.09
C TRP A 29 3.11 1.50 9.18
N GLY A 30 3.97 0.92 9.99
CA GLY A 30 3.56 0.07 11.11
C GLY A 30 4.46 -1.14 11.23
N ASP A 31 4.32 -1.86 12.33
CA ASP A 31 5.14 -3.03 12.57
C ASP A 31 4.74 -4.20 11.67
N LEU A 32 5.71 -5.04 11.37
CA LEU A 32 5.45 -6.28 10.66
C LEU A 32 4.43 -7.10 11.45
N GLY A 33 3.43 -7.61 10.78
CA GLY A 33 2.37 -8.37 11.43
C GLY A 33 1.21 -7.51 11.92
N ALA A 34 1.26 -6.20 11.71
CA ALA A 34 0.15 -5.31 12.11
C ALA A 34 -1.01 -5.32 11.13
N GLY A 35 -1.14 -6.37 10.32
CA GLY A 35 -2.18 -6.48 9.31
C GLY A 35 -1.80 -5.88 7.97
N LYS A 36 -0.52 -5.58 7.77
CA LYS A 36 -0.07 -4.95 6.53
C LYS A 36 -0.31 -5.79 5.30
N SER A 37 -0.23 -7.11 5.41
CA SER A 37 -0.49 -8.00 4.27
C SER A 37 -1.98 -8.06 3.92
N GLU A 38 -2.86 -7.87 4.88
CA GLU A 38 -4.30 -7.85 4.62
C GLU A 38 -4.73 -6.60 3.88
N PHE A 39 -4.08 -5.47 4.15
CA PHE A 39 -4.40 -4.23 3.48
C PHE A 39 -4.10 -4.30 1.96
N PRO A 40 -2.90 -4.75 1.52
CA PRO A 40 -2.65 -4.92 0.09
C PRO A 40 -3.60 -5.91 -0.59
N ARG A 41 -4.00 -6.98 0.12
CA ARG A 41 -4.99 -7.92 -0.42
C ARG A 41 -6.31 -7.23 -0.69
N GLY A 42 -6.74 -6.38 0.24
CA GLY A 42 -7.96 -5.60 0.06
C GLY A 42 -7.87 -4.63 -1.11
N LEU A 43 -6.73 -3.93 -1.24
CA LEU A 43 -6.49 -3.05 -2.37
C LEU A 43 -6.62 -3.81 -3.69
N ALA A 44 -5.99 -4.98 -3.77
CA ALA A 44 -6.04 -5.80 -4.97
C ALA A 44 -7.47 -6.19 -5.31
N GLN A 45 -8.23 -6.63 -4.31
CA GLN A 45 -9.64 -7.00 -4.50
C GLN A 45 -10.46 -5.82 -5.02
N GLY A 46 -10.26 -4.63 -4.42
CA GLY A 46 -10.98 -3.43 -4.83
C GLY A 46 -10.62 -2.94 -6.22
N LEU A 47 -9.41 -3.25 -6.69
CA LEU A 47 -8.97 -2.93 -8.04
C LEU A 47 -9.39 -4.00 -9.06
N GLY A 48 -9.98 -5.10 -8.61
CA GLY A 48 -10.43 -6.16 -9.50
C GLY A 48 -9.36 -7.18 -9.85
N VAL A 49 -8.27 -7.22 -9.10
CA VAL A 49 -7.21 -8.22 -9.28
C VAL A 49 -7.74 -9.60 -8.86
N THR A 50 -7.60 -10.59 -9.73
CA THR A 50 -8.03 -11.96 -9.45
C THR A 50 -6.89 -12.88 -9.08
N ALA A 51 -5.65 -12.48 -9.32
CA ALA A 51 -4.48 -13.26 -8.97
C ALA A 51 -4.33 -13.33 -7.45
N THR A 52 -3.68 -14.40 -6.97
CA THR A 52 -3.38 -14.55 -5.55
C THR A 52 -2.30 -13.54 -5.15
N VAL A 53 -2.62 -12.71 -4.16
CA VAL A 53 -1.67 -11.71 -3.66
C VAL A 53 -0.76 -12.35 -2.62
N THR A 54 0.55 -12.28 -2.87
CA THR A 54 1.57 -12.82 -1.98
C THR A 54 2.50 -11.69 -1.54
N SER A 55 3.22 -11.91 -0.43
CA SER A 55 4.19 -10.93 0.05
C SER A 55 5.38 -10.84 -0.90
N PRO A 56 5.82 -9.63 -1.29
CA PRO A 56 7.00 -9.45 -2.14
C PRO A 56 8.29 -9.41 -1.34
N SER A 57 8.38 -10.11 -0.20
CA SER A 57 9.55 -10.07 0.68
C SER A 57 10.86 -10.42 -0.02
N PHE A 58 10.81 -11.34 -0.98
CA PHE A 58 12.01 -11.76 -1.72
C PHE A 58 12.11 -11.12 -3.09
N THR A 59 10.98 -10.79 -3.69
CA THR A 59 10.94 -10.24 -5.05
C THR A 59 11.05 -8.72 -5.07
N ILE A 60 10.82 -8.07 -3.93
CA ILE A 60 10.81 -6.63 -3.73
C ILE A 60 9.60 -5.97 -4.38
N LEU A 61 9.20 -6.41 -5.56
CA LEU A 61 8.05 -5.90 -6.29
C LEU A 61 7.26 -7.05 -6.90
N ASN A 62 5.95 -7.05 -6.64
CA ASN A 62 5.00 -7.90 -7.37
C ASN A 62 4.09 -6.98 -8.17
N VAL A 63 3.82 -7.35 -9.42
CA VAL A 63 2.97 -6.59 -10.34
C VAL A 63 1.69 -7.38 -10.59
N TYR A 64 0.55 -6.73 -10.38
CA TYR A 64 -0.77 -7.30 -10.65
C TYR A 64 -1.47 -6.40 -11.66
N ASP A 65 -1.56 -6.85 -12.90
CA ASP A 65 -2.08 -6.01 -13.99
C ASP A 65 -3.41 -6.50 -14.56
N ASP A 66 -4.07 -7.43 -13.89
CA ASP A 66 -5.35 -7.99 -14.33
C ASP A 66 -6.58 -7.26 -13.75
N GLY A 67 -6.39 -6.19 -13.00
CA GLY A 67 -7.48 -5.35 -12.49
C GLY A 67 -7.76 -4.15 -13.38
N ARG A 68 -8.58 -3.20 -12.88
CA ARG A 68 -8.92 -2.00 -13.66
C ARG A 68 -7.74 -1.05 -13.87
N ILE A 69 -6.78 -1.05 -12.95
CA ILE A 69 -5.48 -0.38 -13.10
C ILE A 69 -4.42 -1.28 -12.47
N PRO A 70 -3.17 -1.22 -12.93
CA PRO A 70 -2.12 -2.05 -12.33
C PRO A 70 -1.90 -1.74 -10.86
N LEU A 71 -1.57 -2.76 -10.09
CA LEU A 71 -1.15 -2.62 -8.70
C LEU A 71 0.30 -3.05 -8.60
N TYR A 72 1.13 -2.16 -8.08
CA TYR A 72 2.56 -2.41 -7.86
C TYR A 72 2.78 -2.53 -6.36
N HIS A 73 2.99 -3.75 -5.88
CA HIS A 73 3.16 -4.03 -4.45
C HIS A 73 4.65 -4.19 -4.15
N PHE A 74 5.20 -3.21 -3.42
CA PHE A 74 6.60 -3.17 -3.03
C PHE A 74 6.79 -3.61 -1.59
N ASP A 75 7.93 -4.25 -1.32
CA ASP A 75 8.46 -4.45 0.02
C ASP A 75 9.94 -4.07 -0.01
N TRP A 76 10.29 -2.99 0.69
CA TRP A 76 11.64 -2.45 0.67
C TRP A 76 12.52 -2.97 1.83
N TYR A 77 11.99 -3.90 2.63
CA TYR A 77 12.69 -4.37 3.83
C TYR A 77 14.12 -4.85 3.56
N ARG A 78 14.33 -5.55 2.45
CA ARG A 78 15.63 -6.12 2.10
C ARG A 78 16.56 -5.18 1.34
N LEU A 79 16.10 -3.99 0.99
CA LEU A 79 16.94 -3.03 0.30
C LEU A 79 17.95 -2.44 1.26
N ASN A 80 19.21 -2.34 0.84
CA ASN A 80 20.27 -1.73 1.62
C ASN A 80 20.48 -0.27 1.27
N SER A 81 20.04 0.14 0.07
CA SER A 81 20.19 1.52 -0.38
C SER A 81 19.16 1.81 -1.48
N VAL A 82 18.94 3.10 -1.72
CA VAL A 82 18.05 3.54 -2.80
C VAL A 82 18.64 3.21 -4.17
N GLU A 83 19.98 3.12 -4.27
CA GLU A 83 20.64 2.78 -5.51
C GLU A 83 20.25 1.40 -6.01
N GLU A 84 20.03 0.44 -5.09
CA GLU A 84 19.55 -0.88 -5.49
C GLU A 84 18.20 -0.80 -6.21
N LEU A 85 17.31 0.04 -5.69
CA LEU A 85 16.00 0.24 -6.31
C LEU A 85 16.14 0.83 -7.72
N TYR A 86 17.02 1.82 -7.87
CA TYR A 86 17.26 2.47 -9.16
C TYR A 86 17.91 1.52 -10.15
N GLU A 87 18.88 0.71 -9.70
CA GLU A 87 19.55 -0.26 -10.56
C GLU A 87 18.60 -1.30 -11.13
N MET A 88 17.54 -1.65 -10.37
CA MET A 88 16.52 -2.57 -10.82
C MET A 88 15.45 -1.90 -11.67
N GLY A 89 15.54 -0.58 -11.88
CA GLY A 89 14.56 0.17 -12.68
C GLY A 89 13.18 0.24 -12.06
N MET A 90 13.08 0.06 -10.76
CA MET A 90 11.79 -0.04 -10.08
C MET A 90 11.16 1.31 -9.73
N GLU A 91 11.94 2.40 -9.75
CA GLU A 91 11.43 3.73 -9.41
C GLU A 91 10.35 4.20 -10.38
N GLU A 92 10.35 3.70 -11.60
CA GLU A 92 9.36 4.09 -12.61
C GLU A 92 7.94 3.66 -12.24
N PHE A 93 7.79 2.68 -11.34
CA PHE A 93 6.48 2.21 -10.89
C PHE A 93 5.90 3.11 -9.80
N LEU A 94 6.69 4.03 -9.26
CA LEU A 94 6.20 5.00 -8.29
C LEU A 94 5.68 6.22 -9.02
N GLY A 95 4.36 6.41 -9.00
CA GLY A 95 3.74 7.52 -9.72
C GLY A 95 3.55 7.26 -11.20
N GLY A 96 3.64 6.00 -11.64
CA GLY A 96 3.47 5.62 -13.03
C GLY A 96 2.02 5.38 -13.42
N ASP A 97 1.77 4.32 -14.18
CA ASP A 97 0.46 4.04 -14.77
C ASP A 97 -0.47 3.20 -13.89
N GLY A 98 -0.07 2.93 -12.67
CA GLY A 98 -0.86 2.15 -11.73
C GLY A 98 -0.79 2.72 -10.32
N VAL A 99 -1.29 1.95 -9.37
CA VAL A 99 -1.21 2.28 -7.94
C VAL A 99 -0.02 1.55 -7.34
N ALA A 100 0.85 2.26 -6.64
CA ALA A 100 1.96 1.65 -5.91
C ALA A 100 1.61 1.62 -4.42
N VAL A 101 1.80 0.46 -3.79
CA VAL A 101 1.70 0.33 -2.34
C VAL A 101 3.04 -0.18 -1.83
N VAL A 102 3.63 0.53 -0.87
CA VAL A 102 4.99 0.28 -0.41
C VAL A 102 4.98 -0.11 1.06
N GLU A 103 5.50 -1.29 1.36
CA GLU A 103 5.79 -1.72 2.72
C GLU A 103 7.25 -1.37 3.04
N TRP A 104 7.54 -1.05 4.29
CA TRP A 104 8.86 -0.65 4.75
C TRP A 104 9.41 0.58 4.03
N PRO A 105 8.61 1.66 3.92
CA PRO A 105 9.08 2.85 3.20
C PRO A 105 10.29 3.51 3.86
N SER A 106 10.50 3.29 5.17
CA SER A 106 11.62 3.85 5.91
C SER A 106 12.99 3.36 5.42
N GLN A 107 13.03 2.25 4.69
CA GLN A 107 14.30 1.71 4.16
C GLN A 107 14.89 2.59 3.06
N CYS A 108 14.05 3.26 2.28
CA CYS A 108 14.51 4.12 1.19
C CYS A 108 13.76 5.45 1.19
N PRO A 109 13.98 6.30 2.21
CA PRO A 109 13.25 7.56 2.30
C PRO A 109 13.50 8.47 1.09
N GLU A 110 14.65 8.34 0.44
CA GLU A 110 14.99 9.14 -0.74
C GLU A 110 14.09 8.83 -1.94
N ALA A 111 13.49 7.63 -1.98
CA ALA A 111 12.62 7.22 -3.08
C ALA A 111 11.17 7.58 -2.85
N ILE A 112 10.80 8.06 -1.66
CA ILE A 112 9.42 8.39 -1.33
C ILE A 112 8.99 9.64 -2.10
N PRO A 113 7.94 9.54 -2.96
CA PRO A 113 7.42 10.72 -3.63
C PRO A 113 6.86 11.73 -2.61
N GLU A 114 7.00 13.02 -2.90
CA GLU A 114 6.46 14.06 -2.03
C GLU A 114 4.95 13.91 -1.86
N THR A 115 4.25 13.63 -2.96
CA THR A 115 2.80 13.44 -2.95
C THR A 115 2.50 11.96 -2.79
N HIS A 116 1.89 11.59 -1.69
CA HIS A 116 1.51 10.21 -1.41
C HIS A 116 0.43 10.15 -0.34
N LEU A 117 -0.15 8.97 -0.16
CA LEU A 117 -1.11 8.70 0.89
C LEU A 117 -0.40 7.85 1.95
N ALA A 118 -0.29 8.39 3.17
CA ALA A 118 0.34 7.67 4.27
C ALA A 118 -0.73 6.88 5.02
N ILE A 119 -0.50 5.58 5.18
CA ILE A 119 -1.41 4.67 5.87
C ILE A 119 -0.63 4.04 7.02
N ARG A 120 -1.05 4.33 8.24
CA ARG A 120 -0.38 3.80 9.43
C ARG A 120 -1.31 2.82 10.14
N LEU A 121 -0.81 1.61 10.37
CA LEU A 121 -1.52 0.58 11.11
C LEU A 121 -0.79 0.40 12.45
N THR A 122 -1.49 0.70 13.54
CA THR A 122 -0.91 0.61 14.88
C THR A 122 -1.65 -0.47 15.66
N PRO A 123 -0.95 -1.52 16.14
CA PRO A 123 -1.60 -2.52 16.96
C PRO A 123 -2.11 -1.93 18.26
N VAL A 124 -3.36 -2.21 18.61
CA VAL A 124 -3.96 -1.85 19.89
C VAL A 124 -3.96 -3.06 20.81
N ASP A 125 -4.34 -4.22 20.26
CA ASP A 125 -4.26 -5.52 20.92
C ASP A 125 -4.04 -6.60 19.85
N GLU A 126 -4.21 -7.87 20.17
CA GLU A 126 -3.92 -8.97 19.26
C GLU A 126 -4.73 -8.92 17.97
N THR A 127 -5.94 -8.39 18.03
CA THR A 127 -6.85 -8.38 16.87
C THR A 127 -7.23 -6.99 16.40
N THR A 128 -7.02 -5.97 17.21
CA THR A 128 -7.46 -4.61 16.91
C THR A 128 -6.31 -3.77 16.40
N ARG A 129 -6.56 -3.04 15.32
CA ARG A 129 -5.60 -2.09 14.73
C ARG A 129 -6.24 -0.71 14.67
N ASP A 130 -5.46 0.29 14.97
CA ASP A 130 -5.83 1.68 14.72
C ASP A 130 -5.24 2.08 13.37
N VAL A 131 -6.08 2.55 12.46
CA VAL A 131 -5.66 2.86 11.09
C VAL A 131 -5.86 4.35 10.86
N THR A 132 -4.78 5.02 10.47
CA THR A 132 -4.86 6.43 10.05
C THR A 132 -4.47 6.52 8.58
N ILE A 133 -5.21 7.34 7.83
CA ILE A 133 -4.98 7.59 6.40
C ILE A 133 -4.78 9.09 6.26
N THR A 134 -3.57 9.49 5.87
CA THR A 134 -3.20 10.90 5.84
C THR A 134 -2.67 11.28 4.46
N PRO A 135 -3.33 12.23 3.76
CA PRO A 135 -2.79 12.76 2.51
C PRO A 135 -1.54 13.59 2.80
N MET A 136 -0.50 13.39 2.01
CA MET A 136 0.77 14.08 2.17
C MET A 136 1.17 14.76 0.86
N GLY A 137 1.83 15.91 0.97
CA GLY A 137 2.40 16.59 -0.19
C GLY A 137 1.39 17.02 -1.23
N GLY A 138 0.18 17.38 -0.81
CA GLY A 138 -0.86 17.80 -1.74
C GLY A 138 -1.71 16.67 -2.30
N PHE A 139 -1.56 15.45 -1.79
CA PHE A 139 -2.46 14.37 -2.17
C PHE A 139 -3.90 14.76 -1.83
N ARG A 140 -4.84 14.41 -2.69
CA ARG A 140 -6.25 14.78 -2.50
C ARG A 140 -6.85 14.10 -1.26
N GLU A 141 -7.84 14.75 -0.66
CA GLU A 141 -8.58 14.16 0.45
C GLU A 141 -9.41 12.97 -0.03
N ILE A 142 -9.44 11.91 0.77
CA ILE A 142 -10.23 10.72 0.49
C ILE A 142 -11.12 10.46 1.70
N SER A 143 -12.43 10.33 1.46
CA SER A 143 -13.39 9.96 2.48
C SER A 143 -13.89 8.55 2.23
N LEU A 144 -13.88 7.72 3.27
CA LEU A 144 -14.43 6.37 3.21
C LEU A 144 -15.81 6.29 3.86
N GLU A 145 -16.25 7.35 4.53
CA GLU A 145 -17.51 7.35 5.25
C GLU A 145 -18.72 7.29 4.31
N GLU A 146 -18.56 7.76 3.09
CA GLU A 146 -19.63 7.76 2.08
C GLU A 146 -19.85 6.40 1.44
N GLU A 147 -19.06 5.41 1.81
CA GLU A 147 -19.13 4.06 1.26
C GLU A 147 -20.19 3.18 1.94
N GLN A 148 -21.04 3.73 2.72
CA GLN A 148 -22.06 2.97 3.46
C GLN A 148 -23.21 2.49 2.58
#